data_00c44ed4ed805eff755197fa707ffb7d
#
_entry.id   00c44ed4ed805eff755197fa707ffb7d
#
_cell.length_a   1.000
_cell.length_b   1.000
_cell.length_c   1.000
_cell.angle_alpha   90.00
_cell.angle_beta   90.00
_cell.angle_gamma   90.00
#
_symmetry.space_group_name_H-M   'P 1'
#
loop_
_entity.id
_entity.type
_entity.pdbx_description
1 polymer ?
#
loop_
_entity_poly.entity_id
_entity_poly.type
_entity_poly.pdbx_seq_one_letter_code
_entity_poly.pdbx_strand_id
1 'polypeptide(L)'
;MNKIETFNKEYTYIKNKKYVDNLKIMVDLLPDYFFEVPASSTGKYHPEFSLGDGGLVRHTKFAVRIAHELYSDESVTGTFNQNEKDLMIFALVLHDVLKSGLIKEEYTKVDHPVLVANYIRDNKDKLTLTDNEIEFICNVIESHMGPWNTDYKGNEVLPKPINKYQRFVHMCDFLASRKFLNTKFNNNDIID
;
A
#
# COMPACT_ATOMS: atom_id res chain seq x y z
N MET A 1 18.37 -8.44 -5.65
CA MET A 1 17.86 -7.17 -5.06
C MET A 1 17.62 -7.40 -3.58
N ASN A 2 18.03 -6.49 -2.70
CA ASN A 2 17.65 -6.56 -1.28
C ASN A 2 16.25 -5.91 -1.14
N LYS A 3 15.21 -6.73 -0.99
CA LYS A 3 13.82 -6.29 -0.89
C LYS A 3 13.62 -5.28 0.24
N ILE A 4 14.22 -5.55 1.39
CA ILE A 4 14.08 -4.71 2.60
C ILE A 4 14.62 -3.31 2.34
N GLU A 5 15.77 -3.17 1.67
CA GLU A 5 16.38 -1.87 1.39
C GLU A 5 15.55 -0.97 0.48
N THR A 6 14.64 -1.57 -0.31
CA THR A 6 13.77 -0.82 -1.21
C THR A 6 12.94 0.23 -0.48
N PHE A 7 12.55 0.00 0.77
CA PHE A 7 11.69 0.89 1.56
C PHE A 7 12.42 1.60 2.71
N ASN A 8 13.75 1.75 2.63
CA ASN A 8 14.53 2.37 3.71
C ASN A 8 14.05 3.77 4.09
N LYS A 9 13.63 4.60 3.12
CA LYS A 9 13.08 5.94 3.38
C LYS A 9 11.71 5.85 4.06
N GLU A 10 10.83 4.99 3.58
CA GLU A 10 9.47 4.82 4.08
C GLU A 10 9.46 4.30 5.53
N TYR A 11 10.40 3.43 5.90
CA TYR A 11 10.57 3.00 7.29
C TYR A 11 10.85 4.16 8.26
N THR A 12 11.49 5.23 7.80
CA THR A 12 11.76 6.41 8.66
C THR A 12 10.51 7.20 9.01
N TYR A 13 9.42 7.00 8.29
CA TYR A 13 8.13 7.64 8.55
C TYR A 13 7.35 6.96 9.69
N ILE A 14 7.68 5.72 10.02
CA ILE A 14 7.11 4.96 11.12
C ILE A 14 7.92 5.25 12.40
N LYS A 15 7.26 5.67 13.47
CA LYS A 15 7.91 6.01 14.74
C LYS A 15 8.11 4.81 15.66
N ASN A 16 7.18 3.86 15.62
CA ASN A 16 7.26 2.66 16.46
C ASN A 16 8.18 1.61 15.82
N LYS A 17 9.32 1.37 16.46
CA LYS A 17 10.30 0.38 15.99
C LYS A 17 9.71 -1.01 15.79
N LYS A 18 8.78 -1.43 16.65
CA LYS A 18 8.06 -2.72 16.49
C LYS A 18 7.41 -2.83 15.12
N TYR A 19 6.74 -1.77 14.65
CA TYR A 19 6.08 -1.79 13.35
C TYR A 19 7.07 -1.80 12.20
N VAL A 20 8.20 -1.08 12.32
CA VAL A 20 9.28 -1.13 11.32
C VAL A 20 9.84 -2.55 11.20
N ASP A 21 10.14 -3.20 12.32
CA ASP A 21 10.73 -4.55 12.33
C ASP A 21 9.75 -5.56 11.68
N ASN A 22 8.45 -5.48 12.02
CA ASN A 22 7.43 -6.35 11.42
C ASN A 22 7.20 -6.06 9.93
N LEU A 23 7.23 -4.79 9.51
CA LEU A 23 7.10 -4.44 8.09
C LEU A 23 8.26 -4.99 7.27
N LYS A 24 9.49 -4.95 7.79
CA LYS A 24 10.66 -5.55 7.15
C LYS A 24 10.50 -7.05 6.95
N ILE A 25 9.94 -7.77 7.94
CA ILE A 25 9.63 -9.19 7.81
C ILE A 25 8.64 -9.40 6.66
N MET A 26 7.56 -8.64 6.62
CA MET A 26 6.57 -8.76 5.54
C MET A 26 7.16 -8.43 4.17
N VAL A 27 7.98 -7.38 4.05
CA VAL A 27 8.61 -6.98 2.80
C VAL A 27 9.58 -8.07 2.29
N ASP A 28 10.31 -8.75 3.16
CA ASP A 28 11.20 -9.84 2.79
C ASP A 28 10.43 -11.05 2.20
N LEU A 29 9.22 -11.28 2.68
CA LEU A 29 8.34 -12.37 2.22
C LEU A 29 7.63 -12.08 0.89
N LEU A 30 7.68 -10.84 0.36
CA LEU A 30 6.96 -10.48 -0.87
C LEU A 30 7.48 -11.23 -2.10
N PRO A 31 6.61 -11.51 -3.08
CA PRO A 31 7.05 -12.09 -4.34
C PRO A 31 7.94 -11.12 -5.13
N ASP A 32 8.94 -11.64 -5.83
CA ASP A 32 9.93 -10.83 -6.56
C ASP A 32 9.28 -9.93 -7.61
N TYR A 33 8.24 -10.42 -8.27
CA TYR A 33 7.55 -9.66 -9.33
C TYR A 33 7.01 -8.31 -8.87
N PHE A 34 6.65 -8.16 -7.58
CA PHE A 34 6.18 -6.87 -7.04
C PHE A 34 7.18 -5.74 -7.30
N PHE A 35 8.46 -6.06 -7.24
CA PHE A 35 9.55 -5.09 -7.43
C PHE A 35 9.83 -4.77 -8.90
N GLU A 36 9.24 -5.51 -9.83
CA GLU A 36 9.55 -5.45 -11.27
C GLU A 36 8.41 -4.86 -12.10
N VAL A 37 7.16 -5.11 -11.70
CA VAL A 37 6.00 -4.79 -12.55
C VAL A 37 5.58 -3.31 -12.51
N PRO A 38 4.88 -2.82 -13.55
CA PRO A 38 4.22 -1.52 -13.51
C PRO A 38 3.02 -1.52 -12.55
N ALA A 39 2.63 -0.35 -12.06
CA ALA A 39 1.45 -0.19 -11.22
C ALA A 39 0.13 -0.49 -11.95
N SER A 40 0.13 -0.41 -13.26
CA SER A 40 -1.04 -0.67 -14.10
C SER A 40 -0.64 -1.36 -15.40
N SER A 41 -1.36 -2.42 -15.76
CA SER A 41 -1.17 -3.13 -17.03
C SER A 41 -1.50 -2.26 -18.25
N THR A 42 -2.40 -1.28 -18.13
CA THR A 42 -2.83 -0.42 -19.25
C THR A 42 -2.21 0.98 -19.24
N GLY A 43 -1.65 1.43 -18.11
CA GLY A 43 -1.12 2.78 -17.94
C GLY A 43 -2.15 3.91 -18.09
N LYS A 44 -3.44 3.60 -18.25
CA LYS A 44 -4.48 4.57 -18.64
C LYS A 44 -4.66 5.70 -17.62
N TYR A 45 -4.63 5.40 -16.34
CA TYR A 45 -4.97 6.34 -15.27
C TYR A 45 -3.77 6.77 -14.43
N HIS A 46 -2.70 5.98 -14.44
CA HIS A 46 -1.53 6.17 -13.58
C HIS A 46 -0.55 7.22 -14.14
N PRO A 47 0.15 7.97 -13.28
CA PRO A 47 1.23 8.87 -13.69
C PRO A 47 2.38 8.11 -14.34
N GLU A 48 3.19 8.84 -15.13
CA GLU A 48 4.30 8.24 -15.91
C GLU A 48 5.31 7.52 -15.01
N PHE A 49 5.62 8.06 -13.85
CA PHE A 49 6.58 7.45 -12.92
C PHE A 49 6.18 6.04 -12.43
N SER A 50 4.90 5.71 -12.45
CA SER A 50 4.38 4.41 -12.02
C SER A 50 4.23 3.38 -13.16
N LEU A 51 4.71 3.71 -14.35
CA LEU A 51 4.73 2.83 -15.51
C LEU A 51 6.11 2.14 -15.64
N GLY A 52 6.17 1.06 -16.45
CA GLY A 52 7.40 0.30 -16.69
C GLY A 52 7.92 -0.43 -15.44
N ASP A 53 9.16 -0.91 -15.55
CA ASP A 53 9.80 -1.72 -14.52
C ASP A 53 9.89 -0.97 -13.18
N GLY A 54 9.50 -1.63 -12.08
CA GLY A 54 9.45 -1.05 -10.75
C GLY A 54 8.36 0.01 -10.55
N GLY A 55 7.46 0.17 -11.50
CA GLY A 55 6.38 1.15 -11.43
C GLY A 55 5.44 0.95 -10.23
N LEU A 56 5.18 -0.30 -9.85
CA LEU A 56 4.35 -0.62 -8.69
C LEU A 56 5.00 -0.20 -7.37
N VAL A 57 6.31 -0.38 -7.25
CA VAL A 57 7.09 0.12 -6.09
C VAL A 57 7.01 1.65 -6.02
N ARG A 58 7.21 2.35 -7.15
CA ARG A 58 7.14 3.82 -7.17
C ARG A 58 5.75 4.35 -6.85
N HIS A 59 4.69 3.70 -7.32
CA HIS A 59 3.32 3.98 -6.91
C HIS A 59 3.12 3.82 -5.40
N THR A 60 3.56 2.71 -4.84
CA THR A 60 3.50 2.42 -3.40
C THR A 60 4.22 3.50 -2.58
N LYS A 61 5.46 3.83 -2.96
CA LYS A 61 6.23 4.89 -2.29
C LYS A 61 5.55 6.26 -2.38
N PHE A 62 4.93 6.56 -3.51
CA PHE A 62 4.22 7.82 -3.67
C PHE A 62 2.95 7.88 -2.81
N ALA A 63 2.19 6.79 -2.69
CA ALA A 63 1.06 6.71 -1.77
C ALA A 63 1.49 6.91 -0.30
N VAL A 64 2.60 6.29 0.10
CA VAL A 64 3.22 6.47 1.42
C VAL A 64 3.67 7.91 1.63
N ARG A 65 4.29 8.53 0.62
CA ARG A 65 4.73 9.94 0.71
C ARG A 65 3.54 10.89 0.88
N ILE A 66 2.45 10.68 0.16
CA ILE A 66 1.22 11.47 0.33
C ILE A 66 0.71 11.37 1.78
N ALA A 67 0.66 10.16 2.34
CA ALA A 67 0.25 9.98 3.74
C ALA A 67 1.19 10.71 4.70
N HIS A 68 2.51 10.62 4.50
CA HIS A 68 3.51 11.29 5.32
C HIS A 68 3.34 12.81 5.31
N GLU A 69 3.15 13.42 4.12
CA GLU A 69 2.91 14.86 3.99
C GLU A 69 1.61 15.29 4.69
N LEU A 70 0.52 14.54 4.48
CA LEU A 70 -0.77 14.83 5.13
C LEU A 70 -0.70 14.72 6.65
N TYR A 71 0.23 13.91 7.22
CA TYR A 71 0.41 13.82 8.68
C TYR A 71 0.96 15.08 9.31
N SER A 72 1.54 15.99 8.54
CA SER A 72 1.96 17.32 9.01
C SER A 72 0.79 18.30 9.18
N ASP A 73 -0.36 18.01 8.56
CA ASP A 73 -1.56 18.85 8.65
C ASP A 73 -2.55 18.27 9.69
N GLU A 74 -2.57 18.89 10.86
CA GLU A 74 -3.48 18.50 11.95
C GLU A 74 -4.94 18.67 11.60
N SER A 75 -5.31 19.56 10.67
CA SER A 75 -6.69 19.73 10.22
C SER A 75 -7.23 18.49 9.52
N VAL A 76 -6.34 17.72 8.86
CA VAL A 76 -6.66 16.49 8.15
C VAL A 76 -6.49 15.26 9.06
N THR A 77 -5.42 15.21 9.84
CA THR A 77 -4.97 14.00 10.55
C THR A 77 -4.89 14.12 12.07
N GLY A 78 -5.29 15.25 12.66
CA GLY A 78 -5.21 15.48 14.10
C GLY A 78 -6.08 14.56 14.97
N THR A 79 -6.99 13.80 14.34
CA THR A 79 -7.79 12.77 15.03
C THR A 79 -7.11 11.39 15.03
N PHE A 80 -5.94 11.23 14.39
CA PHE A 80 -5.18 9.99 14.40
C PHE A 80 -4.09 10.05 15.47
N ASN A 81 -3.98 9.01 16.29
CA ASN A 81 -2.83 8.85 17.16
C ASN A 81 -1.61 8.30 16.38
N GLN A 82 -0.43 8.32 17.01
CA GLN A 82 0.81 7.92 16.34
C GLN A 82 0.80 6.45 15.90
N ASN A 83 0.26 5.54 16.71
CA ASN A 83 0.20 4.13 16.33
C ASN A 83 -0.72 3.91 15.12
N GLU A 84 -1.85 4.62 15.05
CA GLU A 84 -2.74 4.58 13.89
C GLU A 84 -2.06 5.11 12.63
N LYS A 85 -1.30 6.22 12.73
CA LYS A 85 -0.50 6.75 11.62
C LYS A 85 0.53 5.74 11.14
N ASP A 86 1.26 5.12 12.05
CA ASP A 86 2.29 4.12 11.75
C ASP A 86 1.69 2.86 11.08
N LEU A 87 0.55 2.37 11.59
CA LEU A 87 -0.14 1.21 11.01
C LEU A 87 -0.73 1.51 9.62
N MET A 88 -1.16 2.74 9.35
CA MET A 88 -1.61 3.13 8.02
C MET A 88 -0.45 3.24 7.02
N ILE A 89 0.75 3.68 7.43
CA ILE A 89 1.96 3.59 6.59
C ILE A 89 2.29 2.13 6.30
N PHE A 90 2.27 1.27 7.32
CA PHE A 90 2.46 -0.18 7.16
C PHE A 90 1.50 -0.74 6.11
N ALA A 91 0.20 -0.43 6.23
CA ALA A 91 -0.82 -0.85 5.28
C ALA A 91 -0.55 -0.34 3.86
N LEU A 92 -0.18 0.94 3.71
CA LEU A 92 0.13 1.53 2.40
C LEU A 92 1.34 0.90 1.73
N VAL A 93 2.37 0.47 2.48
CA VAL A 93 3.49 -0.27 1.88
C VAL A 93 3.04 -1.61 1.30
N LEU A 94 2.02 -2.24 1.90
CA LEU A 94 1.59 -3.59 1.51
C LEU A 94 0.32 -3.62 0.62
N HIS A 95 -0.42 -2.53 0.44
CA HIS A 95 -1.77 -2.56 -0.12
C HIS A 95 -1.89 -3.26 -1.49
N ASP A 96 -0.90 -3.12 -2.35
CA ASP A 96 -0.88 -3.59 -3.73
C ASP A 96 0.12 -4.75 -4.00
N VAL A 97 0.78 -5.29 -2.96
CA VAL A 97 1.90 -6.23 -3.11
C VAL A 97 1.55 -7.55 -3.80
N LEU A 98 0.28 -7.94 -3.79
CA LEU A 98 -0.24 -9.11 -4.51
C LEU A 98 -1.19 -8.73 -5.64
N LYS A 99 -0.97 -7.59 -6.28
CA LYS A 99 -1.85 -7.05 -7.34
C LYS A 99 -2.08 -8.03 -8.49
N SER A 100 -1.10 -8.85 -8.82
CA SER A 100 -1.21 -9.91 -9.82
C SER A 100 -1.30 -11.32 -9.23
N GLY A 101 -1.70 -11.44 -7.96
CA GLY A 101 -1.81 -12.72 -7.24
C GLY A 101 -0.54 -13.12 -6.49
N LEU A 102 -0.61 -14.18 -5.69
CA LEU A 102 0.56 -14.74 -4.99
C LEU A 102 1.59 -15.31 -5.99
N ILE A 103 1.10 -15.99 -7.02
CA ILE A 103 1.85 -16.35 -8.22
C ILE A 103 1.42 -15.34 -9.28
N LYS A 104 2.39 -14.70 -9.94
CA LYS A 104 2.14 -13.65 -10.93
C LYS A 104 1.21 -14.14 -12.05
N GLU A 105 0.05 -13.50 -12.16
CA GLU A 105 -0.86 -13.62 -13.29
C GLU A 105 -0.68 -12.44 -14.27
N GLU A 106 -1.26 -12.56 -15.46
CA GLU A 106 -1.12 -11.54 -16.51
C GLU A 106 -1.82 -10.22 -16.16
N TYR A 107 -2.99 -10.32 -15.51
CA TYR A 107 -3.82 -9.16 -15.19
C TYR A 107 -3.91 -8.90 -13.68
N THR A 108 -4.25 -7.65 -13.35
CA THR A 108 -4.58 -7.26 -11.98
C THR A 108 -5.80 -8.05 -11.49
N LYS A 109 -5.70 -8.64 -10.31
CA LYS A 109 -6.82 -9.30 -9.64
C LYS A 109 -7.69 -8.26 -8.92
N VAL A 110 -8.99 -8.29 -9.17
CA VAL A 110 -9.93 -7.36 -8.52
C VAL A 110 -9.91 -7.56 -7.00
N ASP A 111 -9.77 -8.79 -6.55
CA ASP A 111 -9.76 -9.20 -5.13
C ASP A 111 -8.36 -9.12 -4.47
N HIS A 112 -7.36 -8.52 -5.14
CA HIS A 112 -6.00 -8.42 -4.57
C HIS A 112 -5.95 -7.81 -3.15
N PRO A 113 -6.82 -6.84 -2.76
CA PRO A 113 -6.83 -6.34 -1.39
C PRO A 113 -7.10 -7.42 -0.35
N VAL A 114 -8.05 -8.31 -0.65
CA VAL A 114 -8.38 -9.47 0.22
C VAL A 114 -7.25 -10.49 0.20
N LEU A 115 -6.61 -10.72 -0.96
CA LEU A 115 -5.44 -11.61 -1.04
C LEU A 115 -4.29 -11.10 -0.17
N VAL A 116 -4.02 -9.79 -0.17
CA VAL A 116 -2.99 -9.19 0.69
C VAL A 116 -3.34 -9.35 2.17
N ALA A 117 -4.59 -9.04 2.55
CA ALA A 117 -5.03 -9.17 3.93
C ALA A 117 -4.91 -10.62 4.43
N ASN A 118 -5.34 -11.59 3.62
CA ASN A 118 -5.17 -13.01 3.96
C ASN A 118 -3.70 -13.40 4.06
N TYR A 119 -2.86 -12.92 3.14
CA TYR A 119 -1.42 -13.18 3.19
C TYR A 119 -0.77 -12.65 4.49
N ILE A 120 -1.20 -11.49 4.99
CA ILE A 120 -0.75 -10.97 6.29
C ILE A 120 -1.22 -11.88 7.42
N ARG A 121 -2.51 -12.28 7.44
CA ARG A 121 -3.08 -13.20 8.45
C ARG A 121 -2.37 -14.55 8.47
N ASP A 122 -2.07 -15.11 7.30
CA ASP A 122 -1.38 -16.41 7.15
C ASP A 122 0.07 -16.37 7.63
N ASN A 123 0.70 -15.19 7.66
CA ASN A 123 2.06 -15.01 8.16
C ASN A 123 2.13 -14.43 9.58
N LYS A 124 1.01 -14.30 10.29
CA LYS A 124 0.95 -13.65 11.61
C LYS A 124 1.89 -14.26 12.65
N ASP A 125 2.13 -15.57 12.59
CA ASP A 125 3.03 -16.25 13.52
C ASP A 125 4.51 -15.84 13.39
N LYS A 126 4.87 -15.16 12.30
CA LYS A 126 6.21 -14.57 12.08
C LYS A 126 6.31 -13.16 12.64
N LEU A 127 5.17 -12.57 13.04
CA LEU A 127 5.06 -11.17 13.45
C LEU A 127 4.89 -11.08 14.98
N THR A 128 5.31 -9.95 15.52
CA THR A 128 5.10 -9.61 16.93
C THR A 128 3.91 -8.64 17.13
N LEU A 129 3.12 -8.44 16.06
CA LEU A 129 1.90 -7.65 16.08
C LEU A 129 0.81 -8.38 16.87
N THR A 130 -0.03 -7.62 17.56
CA THR A 130 -1.26 -8.15 18.16
C THR A 130 -2.31 -8.43 17.10
N ASP A 131 -3.28 -9.32 17.39
CA ASP A 131 -4.39 -9.59 16.47
C ASP A 131 -5.15 -8.28 16.11
N ASN A 132 -5.32 -7.35 17.04
CA ASN A 132 -5.96 -6.05 16.76
C ASN A 132 -5.16 -5.20 15.78
N GLU A 133 -3.84 -5.18 15.88
CA GLU A 133 -2.97 -4.45 14.93
C GLU A 133 -3.00 -5.07 13.54
N ILE A 134 -2.99 -6.41 13.46
CA ILE A 134 -3.11 -7.16 12.21
C ILE A 134 -4.47 -6.85 11.55
N GLU A 135 -5.57 -6.96 12.30
CA GLU A 135 -6.89 -6.69 11.75
C GLU A 135 -7.08 -5.22 11.37
N PHE A 136 -6.46 -4.27 12.09
CA PHE A 136 -6.45 -2.86 11.67
C PHE A 136 -5.80 -2.71 10.29
N ILE A 137 -4.60 -3.30 10.08
CA ILE A 137 -3.88 -3.26 8.81
C ILE A 137 -4.72 -3.93 7.71
N CYS A 138 -5.24 -5.13 7.96
CA CYS A 138 -6.03 -5.87 6.98
C CYS A 138 -7.30 -5.11 6.56
N ASN A 139 -8.05 -4.57 7.52
CA ASN A 139 -9.28 -3.83 7.25
C ASN A 139 -9.09 -2.58 6.38
N VAL A 140 -8.00 -1.83 6.56
CA VAL A 140 -7.73 -0.66 5.72
C VAL A 140 -7.24 -1.07 4.34
N ILE A 141 -6.52 -2.19 4.22
CA ILE A 141 -6.09 -2.74 2.92
C ILE A 141 -7.30 -3.26 2.13
N GLU A 142 -8.17 -4.07 2.73
CA GLU A 142 -9.33 -4.67 2.05
C GLU A 142 -10.23 -3.64 1.36
N SER A 143 -10.30 -2.43 1.90
CA SER A 143 -11.18 -1.36 1.40
C SER A 143 -10.49 -0.29 0.54
N HIS A 144 -9.17 -0.41 0.27
CA HIS A 144 -8.42 0.67 -0.38
C HIS A 144 -8.89 1.00 -1.80
N MET A 145 -9.52 0.06 -2.49
CA MET A 145 -10.08 0.28 -3.84
C MET A 145 -11.26 1.27 -3.86
N GLY A 146 -11.88 1.57 -2.71
CA GLY A 146 -12.98 2.53 -2.61
C GLY A 146 -14.20 2.16 -3.48
N PRO A 147 -14.60 3.02 -4.44
CA PRO A 147 -15.76 2.74 -5.30
C PRO A 147 -15.51 1.65 -6.37
N TRP A 148 -14.25 1.29 -6.65
CA TRP A 148 -13.88 0.24 -7.60
C TRP A 148 -13.85 -1.14 -6.93
N ASN A 149 -14.96 -1.50 -6.28
CA ASN A 149 -15.10 -2.67 -5.43
C ASN A 149 -15.88 -3.82 -6.06
N THR A 150 -16.16 -3.74 -7.37
CA THR A 150 -16.94 -4.74 -8.10
C THR A 150 -16.07 -5.54 -9.05
N ASP A 151 -16.46 -6.81 -9.28
CA ASP A 151 -15.92 -7.62 -10.36
C ASP A 151 -16.45 -7.16 -11.74
N TYR A 152 -15.98 -7.83 -12.81
CA TYR A 152 -16.40 -7.53 -14.18
C TYR A 152 -17.89 -7.84 -14.46
N LYS A 153 -18.57 -8.56 -13.56
CA LYS A 153 -20.00 -8.85 -13.62
C LYS A 153 -20.84 -7.83 -12.83
N GLY A 154 -20.18 -6.90 -12.13
CA GLY A 154 -20.84 -5.91 -11.29
C GLY A 154 -21.16 -6.37 -9.88
N ASN A 155 -20.68 -7.56 -9.46
CA ASN A 155 -20.84 -8.01 -8.07
C ASN A 155 -19.87 -7.29 -7.15
N GLU A 156 -20.32 -6.82 -6.00
CA GLU A 156 -19.44 -6.28 -4.97
C GLU A 156 -18.58 -7.42 -4.37
N VAL A 157 -17.26 -7.30 -4.51
CA VAL A 157 -16.29 -8.31 -4.06
C VAL A 157 -15.33 -7.77 -3.00
N LEU A 158 -15.32 -6.45 -2.78
CA LEU A 158 -14.51 -5.78 -1.80
C LEU A 158 -15.36 -4.88 -0.91
N PRO A 159 -15.02 -4.70 0.37
CA PRO A 159 -15.68 -3.74 1.24
C PRO A 159 -15.38 -2.30 0.79
N LYS A 160 -16.37 -1.42 0.95
CA LYS A 160 -16.17 0.03 0.78
C LYS A 160 -15.57 0.66 2.05
N PRO A 161 -14.80 1.75 1.94
CA PRO A 161 -14.26 2.43 3.10
C PRO A 161 -15.38 3.13 3.89
N ILE A 162 -15.60 2.72 5.14
CA ILE A 162 -16.67 3.20 6.02
C ILE A 162 -16.19 4.06 7.18
N ASN A 163 -14.91 3.98 7.55
CA ASN A 163 -14.34 4.74 8.66
C ASN A 163 -13.22 5.69 8.20
N LYS A 164 -12.72 6.54 9.11
CA LYS A 164 -11.70 7.55 8.80
C LYS A 164 -10.37 6.96 8.32
N TYR A 165 -9.96 5.80 8.84
CA TYR A 165 -8.69 5.14 8.49
C TYR A 165 -8.74 4.55 7.08
N GLN A 166 -9.81 3.83 6.79
CA GLN A 166 -10.07 3.24 5.47
C GLN A 166 -10.16 4.32 4.39
N ARG A 167 -10.89 5.44 4.68
CA ARG A 167 -10.99 6.58 3.76
C ARG A 167 -9.64 7.26 3.54
N PHE A 168 -8.82 7.36 4.58
CA PHE A 168 -7.49 7.96 4.47
C PHE A 168 -6.55 7.12 3.61
N VAL A 169 -6.46 5.80 3.85
CA VAL A 169 -5.64 4.88 3.06
C VAL A 169 -6.11 4.86 1.60
N HIS A 170 -7.42 4.74 1.35
CA HIS A 170 -8.00 4.86 0.02
C HIS A 170 -7.63 6.19 -0.66
N MET A 171 -7.73 7.31 0.04
CA MET A 171 -7.39 8.64 -0.51
C MET A 171 -5.92 8.72 -0.94
N CYS A 172 -4.99 8.20 -0.14
CA CYS A 172 -3.57 8.22 -0.46
C CYS A 172 -3.26 7.38 -1.71
N ASP A 173 -3.81 6.17 -1.82
CA ASP A 173 -3.70 5.33 -3.01
C ASP A 173 -4.36 5.99 -4.23
N PHE A 174 -5.59 6.49 -4.07
CA PHE A 174 -6.30 7.19 -5.14
C PHE A 174 -5.49 8.36 -5.69
N LEU A 175 -4.94 9.22 -4.85
CA LEU A 175 -4.12 10.35 -5.27
C LEU A 175 -2.85 9.88 -5.98
N ALA A 176 -2.18 8.83 -5.48
CA ALA A 176 -0.99 8.25 -6.11
C ALA A 176 -1.27 7.71 -7.52
N SER A 177 -2.49 7.36 -7.83
CA SER A 177 -2.91 6.89 -9.15
C SER A 177 -3.32 8.01 -10.11
N ARG A 178 -3.23 9.31 -9.74
CA ARG A 178 -3.74 10.42 -10.56
C ARG A 178 -2.67 11.08 -11.43
N LYS A 179 -2.87 11.10 -12.74
CA LYS A 179 -1.92 11.64 -13.73
C LYS A 179 -1.56 13.11 -13.54
N PHE A 180 -2.43 13.92 -12.95
CA PHE A 180 -2.18 15.33 -12.72
C PHE A 180 -1.25 15.60 -11.52
N LEU A 181 -1.08 14.61 -10.64
CA LEU A 181 -0.09 14.64 -9.56
C LEU A 181 1.19 14.01 -10.09
N ASN A 182 2.16 14.86 -10.46
CA ASN A 182 3.42 14.41 -11.02
C ASN A 182 4.58 14.71 -10.06
N THR A 183 5.47 13.74 -9.91
CA THR A 183 6.72 13.87 -9.16
C THR A 183 7.86 13.21 -9.92
N LYS A 184 9.09 13.50 -9.53
CA LYS A 184 10.29 12.91 -10.15
C LYS A 184 10.85 11.81 -9.25
N PHE A 185 11.39 10.79 -9.88
CA PHE A 185 12.10 9.71 -9.23
C PHE A 185 13.54 9.63 -9.73
N ASN A 186 14.45 9.33 -8.81
CA ASN A 186 15.79 8.84 -9.13
C ASN A 186 15.83 7.36 -8.72
N ASN A 187 15.93 6.48 -9.69
CA ASN A 187 15.65 5.05 -9.50
C ASN A 187 14.24 4.85 -8.89
N ASN A 188 14.14 4.33 -7.67
CA ASN A 188 12.88 4.09 -6.98
C ASN A 188 12.61 5.09 -5.82
N ASP A 189 13.41 6.15 -5.69
CA ASP A 189 13.25 7.13 -4.63
C ASP A 189 12.72 8.46 -5.16
N ILE A 190 11.76 9.05 -4.43
CA ILE A 190 11.22 10.39 -4.74
C ILE A 190 12.33 11.41 -4.54
N ILE A 191 12.50 12.29 -5.54
CA ILE A 191 13.40 13.45 -5.44
C ILE A 191 12.59 14.58 -4.79
N ASP A 192 13.07 15.03 -3.62
CA ASP A 192 12.52 16.21 -2.92
C ASP A 192 12.87 17.51 -3.62
#